data_41118747b2c15e98329da6fe78c2c422
#
_entry.id   41118747b2c15e98329da6fe78c2c422
#
_cell.length_a   1.000
_cell.length_b   1.000
_cell.length_c   1.000
_cell.angle_alpha   90.00
_cell.angle_beta   90.00
_cell.angle_gamma   90.00
#
_symmetry.space_group_name_H-M   'P 1'
#
loop_
_entity.id
_entity.type
_entity.pdbx_description
1 polymer ?
#
loop_
_entity_poly.entity_id
_entity_poly.type
_entity_poly.pdbx_seq_one_letter_code
_entity_poly.pdbx_strand_id
1 'polypeptide(L)'
;MSGPLSLGGREAEGVYVSMRSTAHESIDVMKPKDEAGALVLFSGGQDSTVCLAYALEHYKRIETVGFDYGQRHGVELECRKCVRKEMARRFAAWDKRLGPDHMLDVSSFGAISDTALTSDAEITMLASGLPSTFVPGRNLLFFVYAAALGYRRGLHVLVGGMCETDYSGYPDCRDATLRAVEQAIRLGTEIPFTIETPLMWRTKAETWALAQELGGDDLVDLILEETHTCYKGERGIRHDWGYGCRRCPACDLRAKGFAEWQAYRAEVGRQRQRG
;
A
#
# COMPACT_ATOMS: atom_id res chain seq x y z
N MET A 1 59.23 29.89 -0.34
CA MET A 1 58.97 29.40 1.04
C MET A 1 57.47 29.24 1.20
N SER A 2 57.02 28.07 1.00
CA SER A 2 55.59 27.76 1.12
C SER A 2 55.49 26.32 1.64
N GLY A 3 55.11 26.20 2.90
CA GLY A 3 54.95 24.90 3.57
C GLY A 3 53.67 24.20 3.15
N PRO A 4 53.59 22.87 3.27
CA PRO A 4 52.40 22.09 2.87
C PRO A 4 51.34 22.09 3.96
N LEU A 5 50.09 22.26 3.52
CA LEU A 5 48.90 22.09 4.34
C LEU A 5 48.61 20.59 4.52
N SER A 6 48.55 20.14 5.77
CA SER A 6 48.14 18.80 6.16
C SER A 6 46.62 18.63 6.02
N LEU A 7 46.20 17.65 5.25
CA LEU A 7 44.80 17.18 5.20
C LEU A 7 44.58 16.21 6.37
N GLY A 8 43.89 16.68 7.40
CA GLY A 8 43.38 15.83 8.49
C GLY A 8 42.24 14.97 8.00
N GLY A 9 42.43 13.66 8.11
CA GLY A 9 41.35 12.69 7.91
C GLY A 9 40.23 12.88 8.95
N ARG A 10 38.99 12.98 8.50
CA ARG A 10 37.83 12.82 9.35
C ARG A 10 37.32 11.38 9.18
N GLU A 11 37.44 10.67 10.26
CA GLU A 11 36.80 9.35 10.42
C GLU A 11 35.28 9.50 10.25
N ALA A 12 34.72 8.61 9.46
CA ALA A 12 33.27 8.51 9.28
C ALA A 12 32.68 7.91 10.56
N GLU A 13 32.22 8.73 11.46
CA GLU A 13 31.37 8.30 12.56
C GLU A 13 30.02 7.82 11.97
N GLY A 14 29.75 6.53 12.15
CA GLY A 14 28.49 5.92 11.81
C GLY A 14 27.35 6.57 12.59
N VAL A 15 26.48 7.27 11.89
CA VAL A 15 25.24 7.78 12.46
C VAL A 15 24.34 6.59 12.74
N TYR A 16 24.41 6.08 13.96
CA TYR A 16 23.39 5.22 14.54
C TYR A 16 22.14 6.08 14.71
N VAL A 17 21.20 6.01 13.77
CA VAL A 17 19.86 6.57 13.96
C VAL A 17 19.19 5.74 15.06
N SER A 18 19.29 6.22 16.29
CA SER A 18 18.49 5.76 17.40
C SER A 18 17.02 5.92 17.00
N MET A 19 16.32 4.80 16.77
CA MET A 19 14.87 4.77 16.77
C MET A 19 14.43 5.21 18.18
N ARG A 20 14.19 6.52 18.32
CA ARG A 20 13.51 7.01 19.51
C ARG A 20 12.17 6.30 19.54
N SER A 21 11.95 5.54 20.59
CA SER A 21 10.66 5.11 21.06
C SER A 21 9.78 6.37 21.13
N THR A 22 9.11 6.69 20.03
CA THR A 22 7.89 7.47 20.11
C THR A 22 6.94 6.60 20.89
N ALA A 23 6.56 7.08 22.06
CA ALA A 23 5.57 6.46 22.92
C ALA A 23 4.51 5.80 22.05
N HIS A 24 4.20 4.54 22.35
CA HIS A 24 2.95 3.93 21.95
C HIS A 24 1.83 4.92 22.29
N GLU A 25 1.48 5.79 21.37
CA GLU A 25 0.09 6.15 21.25
C GLU A 25 -0.55 4.83 20.84
N SER A 26 -1.06 4.13 21.85
CA SER A 26 -2.03 3.07 21.67
C SER A 26 -2.98 3.61 20.60
N ILE A 27 -3.05 2.92 19.44
CA ILE A 27 -4.12 3.18 18.50
C ILE A 27 -5.36 3.01 19.38
N ASP A 28 -5.93 4.15 19.73
CA ASP A 28 -7.23 4.18 20.40
C ASP A 28 -8.09 3.33 19.47
N VAL A 29 -8.60 2.22 19.96
CA VAL A 29 -9.52 1.35 19.21
C VAL A 29 -10.74 2.24 18.98
N MET A 30 -10.60 3.11 17.97
CA MET A 30 -11.61 4.10 17.63
C MET A 30 -12.86 3.32 17.30
N LYS A 31 -13.87 3.48 18.15
CA LYS A 31 -15.22 3.03 17.82
C LYS A 31 -15.50 3.39 16.38
N PRO A 32 -16.06 2.47 15.58
CA PRO A 32 -16.35 2.73 14.16
C PRO A 32 -16.96 4.13 14.03
N LYS A 33 -16.42 4.96 13.13
CA LYS A 33 -17.00 6.28 12.82
C LYS A 33 -18.46 6.02 12.46
N ASP A 34 -19.36 6.46 13.31
CA ASP A 34 -20.77 6.06 13.28
C ASP A 34 -21.35 6.24 11.87
N GLU A 35 -21.90 5.14 11.34
CA GLU A 35 -22.66 5.03 10.08
C GLU A 35 -21.91 5.33 8.77
N ALA A 36 -20.68 5.83 8.81
CA ALA A 36 -19.92 6.11 7.60
C ALA A 36 -19.49 4.81 6.90
N GLY A 37 -19.67 4.78 5.59
CA GLY A 37 -19.10 3.76 4.73
C GLY A 37 -17.83 4.27 4.04
N ALA A 38 -16.97 3.35 3.62
CA ALA A 38 -15.79 3.66 2.83
C ALA A 38 -15.69 2.83 1.56
N LEU A 39 -15.09 3.42 0.53
CA LEU A 39 -14.72 2.76 -0.71
C LEU A 39 -13.21 2.58 -0.76
N VAL A 40 -12.75 1.34 -0.78
CA VAL A 40 -11.33 1.01 -0.76
C VAL A 40 -10.83 0.79 -2.18
N LEU A 41 -9.79 1.51 -2.59
CA LEU A 41 -9.05 1.24 -3.82
C LEU A 41 -8.23 -0.04 -3.60
N PHE A 42 -8.71 -1.14 -4.19
CA PHE A 42 -8.24 -2.45 -3.86
C PHE A 42 -7.66 -3.16 -5.09
N SER A 43 -6.34 -3.37 -5.12
CA SER A 43 -5.65 -4.07 -6.21
C SER A 43 -5.51 -5.58 -6.00
N GLY A 44 -5.56 -6.08 -4.77
CA GLY A 44 -5.23 -7.46 -4.39
C GLY A 44 -3.77 -7.65 -3.99
N GLY A 45 -3.00 -6.57 -3.94
CA GLY A 45 -1.65 -6.54 -3.39
C GLY A 45 -1.62 -6.36 -1.88
N GLN A 46 -0.44 -6.51 -1.27
CA GLN A 46 -0.22 -6.38 0.17
C GLN A 46 -0.81 -5.10 0.75
N ASP A 47 -0.42 -3.95 0.20
CA ASP A 47 -0.77 -2.64 0.77
C ASP A 47 -2.29 -2.38 0.74
N SER A 48 -2.92 -2.66 -0.39
CA SER A 48 -4.37 -2.53 -0.52
C SER A 48 -5.14 -3.51 0.36
N THR A 49 -4.57 -4.68 0.66
CA THR A 49 -5.15 -5.65 1.59
C THR A 49 -5.08 -5.16 3.04
N VAL A 50 -3.97 -4.55 3.45
CA VAL A 50 -3.85 -3.91 4.77
C VAL A 50 -4.81 -2.73 4.88
N CYS A 51 -4.95 -1.91 3.84
CA CYS A 51 -5.93 -0.82 3.80
C CYS A 51 -7.37 -1.31 3.84
N LEU A 52 -7.68 -2.46 3.23
CA LEU A 52 -9.01 -3.08 3.34
C LEU A 52 -9.28 -3.52 4.77
N ALA A 53 -8.33 -4.18 5.43
CA ALA A 53 -8.44 -4.56 6.84
C ALA A 53 -8.62 -3.33 7.75
N TYR A 54 -7.81 -2.27 7.53
CA TYR A 54 -7.98 -1.00 8.22
C TYR A 54 -9.40 -0.44 8.06
N ALA A 55 -9.91 -0.39 6.83
CA ALA A 55 -11.26 0.12 6.58
C ALA A 55 -12.33 -0.73 7.28
N LEU A 56 -12.18 -2.07 7.28
CA LEU A 56 -13.09 -3.00 7.93
C LEU A 56 -13.11 -2.86 9.46
N GLU A 57 -12.02 -2.38 10.08
CA GLU A 57 -12.01 -2.05 11.51
C GLU A 57 -12.69 -0.72 11.81
N HIS A 58 -12.57 0.28 10.93
CA HIS A 58 -12.96 1.66 11.20
C HIS A 58 -14.36 2.04 10.68
N TYR A 59 -14.93 1.29 9.72
CA TYR A 59 -16.18 1.65 9.04
C TYR A 59 -17.18 0.48 9.05
N LYS A 60 -18.47 0.80 9.04
CA LYS A 60 -19.55 -0.21 9.09
C LYS A 60 -19.90 -0.81 7.74
N ARG A 61 -19.69 -0.08 6.63
CA ARG A 61 -19.99 -0.52 5.26
C ARG A 61 -18.79 -0.27 4.37
N ILE A 62 -18.19 -1.34 3.88
CA ILE A 62 -17.01 -1.26 3.02
C ILE A 62 -17.35 -1.85 1.66
N GLU A 63 -17.11 -1.08 0.62
CA GLU A 63 -17.07 -1.58 -0.74
C GLU A 63 -15.65 -1.45 -1.29
N THR A 64 -15.31 -2.26 -2.28
CA THR A 64 -13.98 -2.20 -2.92
C THR A 64 -14.12 -1.84 -4.39
N VAL A 65 -13.14 -1.11 -4.90
CA VAL A 65 -13.02 -0.80 -6.32
C VAL A 65 -11.63 -1.17 -6.83
N GLY A 66 -11.58 -1.87 -7.95
CA GLY A 66 -10.37 -2.12 -8.70
C GLY A 66 -10.46 -1.55 -10.09
N PHE A 67 -9.30 -1.48 -10.74
CA PHE A 67 -9.16 -0.87 -12.05
C PHE A 67 -8.45 -1.84 -12.99
N ASP A 68 -9.07 -2.10 -14.13
CA ASP A 68 -8.42 -2.72 -15.26
C ASP A 68 -7.97 -1.62 -16.21
N TYR A 69 -6.66 -1.35 -16.21
CA TYR A 69 -6.03 -0.35 -17.07
C TYR A 69 -5.14 -0.98 -18.14
N GLY A 70 -5.36 -2.27 -18.43
CA GLY A 70 -4.54 -3.03 -19.37
C GLY A 70 -3.17 -3.38 -18.78
N GLN A 71 -3.07 -3.60 -17.47
CA GLN A 71 -1.85 -4.04 -16.83
C GLN A 71 -1.36 -5.38 -17.39
N ARG A 72 -0.05 -5.48 -17.54
CA ARG A 72 0.65 -6.63 -18.15
C ARG A 72 0.27 -7.99 -17.56
N HIS A 73 -0.02 -8.04 -16.25
CA HIS A 73 -0.33 -9.28 -15.55
C HIS A 73 -1.66 -9.18 -14.81
N GLY A 74 -2.62 -10.00 -15.21
CA GLY A 74 -3.93 -10.12 -14.56
C GLY A 74 -3.94 -10.86 -13.23
N VAL A 75 -2.77 -11.31 -12.73
CA VAL A 75 -2.65 -12.09 -11.48
C VAL A 75 -3.21 -11.34 -10.28
N GLU A 76 -2.98 -10.02 -10.20
CA GLU A 76 -3.54 -9.19 -9.11
C GLU A 76 -5.06 -9.21 -9.11
N LEU A 77 -5.70 -9.20 -10.29
CA LEU A 77 -7.16 -9.22 -10.41
C LEU A 77 -7.76 -10.53 -9.88
N GLU A 78 -7.08 -11.65 -10.06
CA GLU A 78 -7.51 -12.93 -9.47
C GLU A 78 -7.23 -12.96 -7.97
N CYS A 79 -6.08 -12.45 -7.50
CA CYS A 79 -5.76 -12.34 -6.10
C CYS A 79 -6.81 -11.52 -5.32
N ARG A 80 -7.37 -10.46 -5.92
CA ARG A 80 -8.48 -9.69 -5.32
C ARG A 80 -9.62 -10.58 -4.85
N LYS A 81 -10.07 -11.49 -5.74
CA LYS A 81 -11.19 -12.40 -5.45
C LYS A 81 -10.85 -13.34 -4.30
N CYS A 82 -9.63 -13.90 -4.32
CA CYS A 82 -9.13 -14.80 -3.28
C CYS A 82 -9.01 -14.10 -1.93
N VAL A 83 -8.37 -12.92 -1.89
CA VAL A 83 -8.22 -12.13 -0.67
C VAL A 83 -9.56 -11.79 -0.04
N ARG A 84 -10.54 -11.30 -0.82
CA ARG A 84 -11.88 -10.96 -0.30
C ARG A 84 -12.60 -12.18 0.26
N LYS A 85 -12.54 -13.31 -0.45
CA LYS A 85 -13.14 -14.58 -0.02
C LYS A 85 -12.51 -15.08 1.29
N GLU A 86 -11.19 -15.09 1.37
CA GLU A 86 -10.48 -15.55 2.56
C GLU A 86 -10.66 -14.59 3.73
N MET A 87 -10.73 -13.29 3.48
CA MET A 87 -11.00 -12.27 4.50
C MET A 87 -12.40 -12.48 5.11
N ALA A 88 -13.43 -12.64 4.30
CA ALA A 88 -14.79 -12.97 4.75
C ALA A 88 -14.83 -14.29 5.54
N ARG A 89 -14.11 -15.31 5.06
CA ARG A 89 -14.08 -16.64 5.71
C ARG A 89 -13.38 -16.62 7.07
N ARG A 90 -12.25 -15.89 7.20
CA ARG A 90 -11.43 -15.88 8.42
C ARG A 90 -11.93 -14.90 9.48
N PHE A 91 -12.58 -13.81 9.06
CA PHE A 91 -12.95 -12.69 9.94
C PHE A 91 -14.45 -12.42 9.90
N ALA A 92 -15.22 -13.14 10.72
CA ALA A 92 -16.69 -13.05 10.73
C ALA A 92 -17.24 -11.63 11.04
N ALA A 93 -16.48 -10.79 11.77
CA ALA A 93 -16.84 -9.40 12.02
C ALA A 93 -16.69 -8.54 10.75
N TRP A 94 -15.66 -8.80 9.94
CA TRP A 94 -15.39 -8.10 8.70
C TRP A 94 -16.32 -8.54 7.56
N ASP A 95 -16.68 -9.82 7.51
CA ASP A 95 -17.64 -10.36 6.54
C ASP A 95 -18.95 -9.57 6.54
N LYS A 96 -19.46 -9.22 7.72
CA LYS A 96 -20.70 -8.43 7.89
C LYS A 96 -20.60 -7.00 7.36
N ARG A 97 -19.38 -6.46 7.21
CA ARG A 97 -19.09 -5.08 6.76
C ARG A 97 -18.65 -5.03 5.30
N LEU A 98 -18.20 -6.17 4.76
CA LEU A 98 -17.64 -6.28 3.41
C LEU A 98 -18.78 -6.40 2.38
N GLY A 99 -19.06 -5.31 1.71
CA GLY A 99 -20.09 -5.19 0.68
C GLY A 99 -19.59 -5.52 -0.74
N PRO A 100 -20.22 -4.95 -1.78
CA PRO A 100 -19.89 -5.21 -3.18
C PRO A 100 -18.42 -4.94 -3.56
N ASP A 101 -17.96 -5.68 -4.57
CA ASP A 101 -16.70 -5.44 -5.27
C ASP A 101 -16.99 -4.88 -6.66
N HIS A 102 -16.32 -3.78 -7.00
CA HIS A 102 -16.47 -3.10 -8.28
C HIS A 102 -15.19 -3.22 -9.08
N MET A 103 -15.32 -3.48 -10.38
CA MET A 103 -14.24 -3.47 -11.33
C MET A 103 -14.54 -2.45 -12.41
N LEU A 104 -13.68 -1.44 -12.55
CA LEU A 104 -13.81 -0.40 -13.55
C LEU A 104 -12.79 -0.63 -14.67
N ASP A 105 -13.31 -0.70 -15.89
CA ASP A 105 -12.46 -0.72 -17.09
C ASP A 105 -12.00 0.70 -17.41
N VAL A 106 -10.69 0.90 -17.32
CA VAL A 106 -9.98 2.13 -17.68
C VAL A 106 -8.83 1.82 -18.66
N SER A 107 -8.99 0.78 -19.45
CA SER A 107 -7.99 0.28 -20.42
C SER A 107 -7.57 1.34 -21.43
N SER A 108 -8.45 2.27 -21.81
CA SER A 108 -8.14 3.44 -22.64
C SER A 108 -7.04 4.32 -22.03
N PHE A 109 -6.95 4.39 -20.70
CA PHE A 109 -5.87 5.12 -20.03
C PHE A 109 -4.52 4.38 -20.16
N GLY A 110 -4.52 3.06 -20.02
CA GLY A 110 -3.33 2.23 -20.25
C GLY A 110 -2.79 2.37 -21.67
N ALA A 111 -3.66 2.51 -22.65
CA ALA A 111 -3.29 2.70 -24.07
C ALA A 111 -2.56 4.04 -24.36
N ILE A 112 -2.70 5.04 -23.47
CA ILE A 112 -1.97 6.32 -23.58
C ILE A 112 -0.54 6.17 -23.05
N SER A 113 -0.30 5.20 -22.16
CA SER A 113 0.95 5.04 -21.42
C SER A 113 1.76 3.87 -21.93
N ASP A 114 2.90 4.13 -22.57
CA ASP A 114 3.89 3.12 -22.92
C ASP A 114 4.91 2.98 -21.78
N THR A 115 4.55 2.17 -20.77
CA THR A 115 5.36 1.97 -19.57
C THR A 115 5.60 0.49 -19.33
N ALA A 116 6.60 0.13 -18.51
CA ALA A 116 6.88 -1.27 -18.17
C ALA A 116 5.76 -1.98 -17.36
N LEU A 117 4.69 -1.28 -16.95
CA LEU A 117 3.49 -1.89 -16.37
C LEU A 117 2.41 -2.18 -17.43
N THR A 118 2.43 -1.51 -18.58
CA THR A 118 1.44 -1.63 -19.64
C THR A 118 2.02 -2.28 -20.91
N SER A 119 3.34 -2.46 -20.99
CA SER A 119 4.04 -3.08 -22.11
C SER A 119 5.11 -4.08 -21.64
N ASP A 120 5.75 -4.79 -22.60
CA ASP A 120 6.84 -5.73 -22.32
C ASP A 120 8.22 -5.07 -22.13
N ALA A 121 8.26 -3.74 -21.93
CA ALA A 121 9.49 -3.01 -21.66
C ALA A 121 10.19 -3.47 -20.39
N GLU A 122 11.52 -3.37 -20.37
CA GLU A 122 12.31 -3.65 -19.17
C GLU A 122 12.03 -2.61 -18.05
N ILE A 123 12.04 -3.11 -16.81
CA ILE A 123 11.93 -2.24 -15.62
C ILE A 123 13.30 -1.62 -15.37
N THR A 124 13.42 -0.32 -15.65
CA THR A 124 14.63 0.47 -15.51
C THR A 124 14.35 1.80 -14.82
N MET A 125 15.39 2.50 -14.40
CA MET A 125 15.29 3.90 -13.96
C MET A 125 15.44 4.82 -15.17
N LEU A 126 14.50 5.74 -15.34
CA LEU A 126 14.53 6.74 -16.40
C LEU A 126 15.49 7.89 -16.04
N ALA A 127 15.90 8.67 -17.05
CA ALA A 127 16.74 9.87 -16.85
C ALA A 127 16.10 10.92 -15.92
N SER A 128 14.77 10.89 -15.78
CA SER A 128 14.00 11.72 -14.84
C SER A 128 14.15 11.29 -13.37
N GLY A 129 14.81 10.18 -13.07
CA GLY A 129 14.88 9.58 -11.74
C GLY A 129 13.64 8.78 -11.34
N LEU A 130 12.66 8.64 -12.23
CA LEU A 130 11.48 7.82 -12.02
C LEU A 130 11.67 6.42 -12.62
N PRO A 131 11.11 5.36 -12.01
CA PRO A 131 11.13 4.04 -12.63
C PRO A 131 10.25 3.99 -13.89
N SER A 132 10.63 3.17 -14.87
CA SER A 132 9.87 2.97 -16.12
C SER A 132 8.49 2.34 -15.90
N THR A 133 8.19 1.92 -14.68
CA THR A 133 6.87 1.47 -14.22
C THR A 133 5.93 2.62 -13.84
N PHE A 134 6.40 3.86 -13.84
CA PHE A 134 5.56 5.01 -13.52
C PHE A 134 4.57 5.28 -14.66
N VAL A 135 3.29 5.20 -14.35
CA VAL A 135 2.18 5.57 -15.25
C VAL A 135 1.68 6.96 -14.84
N PRO A 136 2.04 8.03 -15.58
CA PRO A 136 1.73 9.40 -15.16
C PRO A 136 0.23 9.63 -14.93
N GLY A 137 -0.12 10.11 -13.73
CA GLY A 137 -1.49 10.45 -13.38
C GLY A 137 -2.40 9.26 -13.03
N ARG A 138 -1.88 8.04 -12.98
CA ARG A 138 -2.69 6.84 -12.70
C ARG A 138 -3.47 6.94 -11.39
N ASN A 139 -2.81 7.32 -10.30
CA ASN A 139 -3.48 7.40 -9.01
C ASN A 139 -4.47 8.58 -8.94
N LEU A 140 -4.21 9.69 -9.64
CA LEU A 140 -5.17 10.78 -9.76
C LEU A 140 -6.46 10.29 -10.42
N LEU A 141 -6.34 9.61 -11.56
CA LEU A 141 -7.46 9.03 -12.30
C LEU A 141 -8.23 8.04 -11.42
N PHE A 142 -7.54 7.16 -10.71
CA PHE A 142 -8.18 6.16 -9.84
C PHE A 142 -9.02 6.81 -8.74
N PHE A 143 -8.55 7.87 -8.10
CA PHE A 143 -9.32 8.58 -7.08
C PHE A 143 -10.51 9.33 -7.67
N VAL A 144 -10.38 9.92 -8.86
CA VAL A 144 -11.51 10.59 -9.54
C VAL A 144 -12.60 9.58 -9.90
N TYR A 145 -12.25 8.42 -10.46
CA TYR A 145 -13.22 7.35 -10.75
C TYR A 145 -13.83 6.77 -9.48
N ALA A 146 -13.02 6.54 -8.44
CA ALA A 146 -13.51 6.09 -7.14
C ALA A 146 -14.48 7.09 -6.52
N ALA A 147 -14.22 8.41 -6.65
CA ALA A 147 -15.12 9.45 -6.17
C ALA A 147 -16.46 9.46 -6.93
N ALA A 148 -16.43 9.29 -8.26
CA ALA A 148 -17.65 9.19 -9.05
C ALA A 148 -18.50 7.96 -8.67
N LEU A 149 -17.87 6.81 -8.43
CA LEU A 149 -18.53 5.62 -7.91
C LEU A 149 -19.04 5.85 -6.49
N GLY A 150 -18.20 6.39 -5.60
CA GLY A 150 -18.53 6.70 -4.21
C GLY A 150 -19.71 7.66 -4.09
N TYR A 151 -19.77 8.69 -4.95
CA TYR A 151 -20.92 9.58 -5.06
C TYR A 151 -22.23 8.81 -5.29
N ARG A 152 -22.23 7.89 -6.26
CA ARG A 152 -23.41 7.06 -6.60
C ARG A 152 -23.76 6.05 -5.51
N ARG A 153 -22.79 5.63 -4.73
CA ARG A 153 -22.93 4.65 -3.66
C ARG A 153 -23.18 5.27 -2.28
N GLY A 154 -23.07 6.61 -2.14
CA GLY A 154 -23.10 7.30 -0.86
C GLY A 154 -21.91 6.92 0.05
N LEU A 155 -20.72 6.73 -0.56
CA LEU A 155 -19.47 6.40 0.11
C LEU A 155 -18.47 7.54 -0.12
N HIS A 156 -18.33 8.40 0.87
CA HIS A 156 -17.57 9.64 0.70
C HIS A 156 -16.17 9.57 1.34
N VAL A 157 -15.80 8.43 1.89
CA VAL A 157 -14.43 8.13 2.32
C VAL A 157 -13.80 7.19 1.31
N LEU A 158 -12.69 7.62 0.72
CA LEU A 158 -11.90 6.84 -0.22
C LEU A 158 -10.62 6.40 0.48
N VAL A 159 -10.37 5.09 0.56
CA VAL A 159 -9.17 4.56 1.24
C VAL A 159 -8.22 4.00 0.19
N GLY A 160 -6.97 4.45 0.22
CA GLY A 160 -5.92 4.01 -0.71
C GLY A 160 -4.62 3.62 -0.04
N GLY A 161 -3.89 2.69 -0.66
CA GLY A 161 -2.61 2.17 -0.16
C GLY A 161 -1.38 2.95 -0.63
N MET A 162 -1.53 4.24 -0.97
CA MET A 162 -0.42 5.10 -1.37
C MET A 162 0.48 5.38 -0.17
N CYS A 163 1.79 5.44 -0.45
CA CYS A 163 2.83 5.59 0.55
C CYS A 163 3.95 6.47 -0.01
N GLU A 164 4.34 7.50 0.72
CA GLU A 164 5.42 8.41 0.32
C GLU A 164 6.80 7.89 0.76
N THR A 165 6.84 7.08 1.82
CA THR A 165 8.07 6.47 2.33
C THR A 165 8.52 5.26 1.52
N ASP A 166 7.66 4.70 0.69
CA ASP A 166 8.03 3.65 -0.25
C ASP A 166 8.93 4.22 -1.35
N TYR A 167 10.02 3.53 -1.61
CA TYR A 167 11.10 3.94 -2.50
C TYR A 167 10.70 4.08 -3.98
N SER A 168 9.42 3.94 -4.32
CA SER A 168 8.92 4.06 -5.70
C SER A 168 9.04 5.48 -6.26
N GLY A 169 9.08 6.50 -5.39
CA GLY A 169 9.26 7.90 -5.78
C GLY A 169 8.15 8.48 -6.67
N TYR A 170 7.04 7.78 -6.82
CA TYR A 170 5.95 8.21 -7.70
C TYR A 170 5.32 9.52 -7.20
N PRO A 171 5.34 10.60 -8.02
CA PRO A 171 4.76 11.89 -7.62
C PRO A 171 3.29 11.82 -7.26
N ASP A 172 2.54 10.91 -7.89
CA ASP A 172 1.10 10.72 -7.68
C ASP A 172 0.74 9.87 -6.45
N CYS A 173 1.76 9.39 -5.70
CA CYS A 173 1.59 8.75 -4.39
C CYS A 173 1.82 9.72 -3.22
N ARG A 174 2.35 10.92 -3.45
CA ARG A 174 2.70 11.87 -2.40
C ARG A 174 1.48 12.44 -1.70
N ASP A 175 1.58 12.68 -0.39
CA ASP A 175 0.49 13.25 0.40
C ASP A 175 -0.01 14.59 -0.17
N ALA A 176 0.90 15.49 -0.53
CA ALA A 176 0.55 16.77 -1.14
C ALA A 176 -0.28 16.60 -2.42
N THR A 177 0.04 15.62 -3.27
CA THR A 177 -0.73 15.32 -4.49
C THR A 177 -2.12 14.81 -4.13
N LEU A 178 -2.24 13.90 -3.18
CA LEU A 178 -3.53 13.34 -2.77
C LEU A 178 -4.42 14.36 -2.08
N ARG A 179 -3.86 15.29 -1.28
CA ARG A 179 -4.63 16.43 -0.72
C ARG A 179 -5.15 17.36 -1.82
N ALA A 180 -4.38 17.62 -2.86
CA ALA A 180 -4.84 18.39 -4.01
C ALA A 180 -5.96 17.70 -4.78
N VAL A 181 -5.87 16.38 -4.98
CA VAL A 181 -6.93 15.57 -5.61
C VAL A 181 -8.21 15.58 -4.75
N GLU A 182 -8.08 15.39 -3.44
CA GLU A 182 -9.20 15.46 -2.50
C GLU A 182 -9.93 16.81 -2.63
N GLN A 183 -9.18 17.91 -2.64
CA GLN A 183 -9.76 19.23 -2.80
C GLN A 183 -10.45 19.41 -4.15
N ALA A 184 -9.86 18.93 -5.24
CA ALA A 184 -10.47 18.98 -6.57
C ALA A 184 -11.79 18.17 -6.63
N ILE A 185 -11.81 16.98 -6.02
CA ILE A 185 -13.00 16.14 -5.93
C ILE A 185 -14.10 16.86 -5.13
N ARG A 186 -13.76 17.43 -3.97
CA ARG A 186 -14.72 18.20 -3.14
C ARG A 186 -15.35 19.35 -3.90
N LEU A 187 -14.54 20.12 -4.62
CA LEU A 187 -15.02 21.26 -5.42
C LEU A 187 -15.88 20.79 -6.61
N GLY A 188 -15.47 19.72 -7.28
CA GLY A 188 -16.16 19.23 -8.48
C GLY A 188 -17.44 18.45 -8.21
N THR A 189 -17.61 17.93 -6.98
CA THR A 189 -18.79 17.14 -6.60
C THR A 189 -19.72 17.85 -5.62
N GLU A 190 -19.24 18.93 -4.97
CA GLU A 190 -19.91 19.61 -3.84
C GLU A 190 -20.19 18.67 -2.64
N ILE A 191 -19.45 17.57 -2.55
CA ILE A 191 -19.53 16.57 -1.47
C ILE A 191 -18.24 16.58 -0.65
N PRO A 192 -18.32 16.46 0.69
CA PRO A 192 -17.14 16.46 1.57
C PRO A 192 -16.39 15.11 1.53
N PHE A 193 -15.89 14.73 0.37
CA PHE A 193 -15.04 13.54 0.24
C PHE A 193 -13.78 13.66 1.10
N THR A 194 -13.33 12.52 1.62
CA THR A 194 -12.06 12.38 2.34
C THR A 194 -11.24 11.27 1.69
N ILE A 195 -9.96 11.54 1.44
CA ILE A 195 -8.98 10.52 1.04
C ILE A 195 -8.17 10.11 2.26
N GLU A 196 -8.28 8.86 2.66
CA GLU A 196 -7.48 8.25 3.74
C GLU A 196 -6.39 7.35 3.15
N THR A 197 -5.18 7.54 3.65
CA THR A 197 -4.00 6.78 3.23
C THR A 197 -3.28 6.24 4.46
N PRO A 198 -3.75 5.13 5.05
CA PRO A 198 -3.23 4.60 6.32
C PRO A 198 -1.74 4.25 6.30
N LEU A 199 -1.19 4.07 5.11
CA LEU A 199 0.21 3.69 4.90
C LEU A 199 1.12 4.85 4.53
N MET A 200 0.61 6.09 4.39
CA MET A 200 1.32 7.24 3.82
C MET A 200 2.73 7.43 4.39
N TRP A 201 2.88 7.31 5.69
CA TRP A 201 4.13 7.54 6.43
C TRP A 201 4.74 6.27 7.03
N ARG A 202 4.26 5.09 6.62
CA ARG A 202 4.72 3.80 7.12
C ARG A 202 5.77 3.20 6.21
N THR A 203 6.82 2.64 6.80
CA THR A 203 7.74 1.75 6.11
C THR A 203 7.07 0.41 5.77
N LYS A 204 7.67 -0.37 4.89
CA LYS A 204 7.12 -1.70 4.57
C LYS A 204 7.11 -2.65 5.77
N ALA A 205 8.05 -2.51 6.70
CA ALA A 205 8.05 -3.24 7.98
C ALA A 205 6.86 -2.82 8.86
N GLU A 206 6.57 -1.53 8.95
CA GLU A 206 5.40 -1.02 9.69
C GLU A 206 4.08 -1.39 9.03
N THR A 207 4.04 -1.57 7.71
CA THR A 207 2.87 -2.13 7.01
C THR A 207 2.59 -3.57 7.43
N TRP A 208 3.62 -4.41 7.60
CA TRP A 208 3.48 -5.75 8.17
C TRP A 208 3.05 -5.71 9.64
N ALA A 209 3.61 -4.79 10.43
CA ALA A 209 3.22 -4.60 11.83
C ALA A 209 1.74 -4.21 11.95
N LEU A 210 1.26 -3.30 11.10
CA LEU A 210 -0.15 -2.91 11.05
C LEU A 210 -1.06 -4.09 10.67
N ALA A 211 -0.65 -4.93 9.71
CA ALA A 211 -1.40 -6.14 9.39
C ALA A 211 -1.55 -7.06 10.61
N GLN A 212 -0.45 -7.28 11.35
CA GLN A 212 -0.46 -8.05 12.59
C GLN A 212 -1.37 -7.44 13.65
N GLU A 213 -1.37 -6.13 13.77
CA GLU A 213 -2.19 -5.40 14.76
C GLU A 213 -3.68 -5.52 14.44
N LEU A 214 -4.07 -5.36 13.17
CA LEU A 214 -5.46 -5.39 12.72
C LEU A 214 -6.09 -6.79 12.76
N GLY A 215 -5.37 -7.82 12.34
CA GLY A 215 -5.95 -9.17 12.18
C GLY A 215 -5.06 -10.31 12.67
N GLY A 216 -4.03 -10.00 13.46
CA GLY A 216 -3.15 -11.02 14.02
C GLY A 216 -2.37 -11.81 12.97
N ASP A 217 -1.93 -13.01 13.35
CA ASP A 217 -1.22 -13.91 12.44
C ASP A 217 -2.12 -14.38 11.29
N ASP A 218 -3.43 -14.49 11.48
CA ASP A 218 -4.38 -14.89 10.44
C ASP A 218 -4.41 -13.93 9.26
N LEU A 219 -4.30 -12.61 9.50
CA LEU A 219 -4.22 -11.62 8.43
C LEU A 219 -2.84 -11.62 7.76
N VAL A 220 -1.78 -11.79 8.53
CA VAL A 220 -0.43 -11.92 7.98
C VAL A 220 -0.36 -13.14 7.05
N ASP A 221 -0.85 -14.29 7.48
CA ASP A 221 -0.89 -15.52 6.68
C ASP A 221 -1.76 -15.34 5.42
N LEU A 222 -2.89 -14.68 5.53
CA LEU A 222 -3.72 -14.33 4.37
C LEU A 222 -2.92 -13.49 3.37
N ILE A 223 -2.21 -12.47 3.83
CA ILE A 223 -1.39 -11.61 2.98
C ILE A 223 -0.27 -12.40 2.31
N LEU A 224 0.40 -13.30 3.04
CA LEU A 224 1.47 -14.13 2.50
C LEU A 224 0.97 -15.06 1.40
N GLU A 225 -0.20 -15.67 1.57
CA GLU A 225 -0.71 -16.69 0.66
C GLU A 225 -1.54 -16.12 -0.49
N GLU A 226 -2.36 -15.10 -0.26
CA GLU A 226 -3.38 -14.69 -1.24
C GLU A 226 -3.02 -13.43 -2.02
N THR A 227 -2.09 -12.58 -1.52
CA THR A 227 -1.75 -11.33 -2.21
C THR A 227 -0.66 -11.51 -3.26
N HIS A 228 -0.62 -10.58 -4.22
CA HIS A 228 0.43 -10.50 -5.23
C HIS A 228 0.99 -9.08 -5.31
N THR A 229 2.32 -8.98 -5.45
CA THR A 229 3.03 -7.69 -5.52
C THR A 229 4.07 -7.68 -6.64
N CYS A 230 4.40 -8.85 -7.21
CA CYS A 230 5.46 -8.99 -8.19
C CYS A 230 5.12 -8.32 -9.53
N TYR A 231 5.91 -7.34 -9.96
CA TYR A 231 5.74 -6.67 -11.25
C TYR A 231 5.89 -7.60 -12.47
N LYS A 232 6.45 -8.79 -12.29
CA LYS A 232 6.63 -9.80 -13.37
C LYS A 232 5.53 -10.87 -13.37
N GLY A 233 4.49 -10.72 -12.54
CA GLY A 233 3.41 -11.71 -12.45
C GLY A 233 3.80 -13.08 -11.91
N GLU A 234 5.02 -13.24 -11.37
CA GLU A 234 5.51 -14.53 -10.87
C GLU A 234 4.81 -14.96 -9.59
N ARG A 235 4.07 -16.07 -9.65
CA ARG A 235 3.37 -16.66 -8.50
C ARG A 235 3.71 -18.15 -8.29
N GLY A 236 4.58 -18.71 -9.11
CA GLY A 236 5.03 -20.10 -8.97
C GLY A 236 6.09 -20.31 -7.88
N ILE A 237 6.75 -19.23 -7.44
CA ILE A 237 7.84 -19.30 -6.47
C ILE A 237 7.38 -18.73 -5.13
N ARG A 238 7.30 -19.59 -4.09
CA ARG A 238 6.95 -19.24 -2.71
C ARG A 238 8.22 -18.93 -1.90
N HIS A 239 8.21 -17.81 -1.20
CA HIS A 239 9.24 -17.35 -0.25
C HIS A 239 8.62 -17.16 1.14
N ASP A 240 9.42 -16.87 2.16
CA ASP A 240 8.93 -16.58 3.52
C ASP A 240 8.00 -15.37 3.55
N TRP A 241 8.22 -14.40 2.66
CA TRP A 241 7.44 -13.18 2.51
C TRP A 241 6.27 -13.29 1.50
N GLY A 242 5.95 -14.49 0.98
CA GLY A 242 4.90 -14.76 -0.01
C GLY A 242 5.46 -15.04 -1.40
N TYR A 243 4.65 -14.84 -2.45
CA TYR A 243 5.00 -15.21 -3.82
C TYR A 243 5.67 -14.07 -4.59
N GLY A 244 6.65 -14.41 -5.45
CA GLY A 244 7.28 -13.44 -6.33
C GLY A 244 8.59 -13.87 -6.96
N CYS A 245 9.09 -13.10 -7.92
CA CYS A 245 10.28 -13.41 -8.72
C CYS A 245 11.62 -13.16 -8.01
N ARG A 246 11.64 -12.45 -6.87
CA ARG A 246 12.85 -12.01 -6.13
C ARG A 246 13.87 -11.25 -7.00
N ARG A 247 13.42 -10.57 -8.06
CA ARG A 247 14.28 -9.85 -9.01
C ARG A 247 13.66 -8.53 -9.48
N CYS A 248 12.55 -8.11 -8.93
CA CYS A 248 11.95 -6.82 -9.24
C CYS A 248 11.88 -5.97 -7.97
N PRO A 249 11.86 -4.63 -8.11
CA PRO A 249 11.86 -3.72 -6.95
C PRO A 249 10.74 -3.99 -5.94
N ALA A 250 9.55 -4.36 -6.41
CA ALA A 250 8.43 -4.66 -5.53
C ALA A 250 8.67 -5.92 -4.67
N CYS A 251 9.30 -6.96 -5.24
CA CYS A 251 9.68 -8.15 -4.47
C CYS A 251 10.77 -7.84 -3.44
N ASP A 252 11.77 -7.03 -3.81
CA ASP A 252 12.87 -6.66 -2.93
C ASP A 252 12.36 -5.85 -1.74
N LEU A 253 11.49 -4.88 -2.00
CA LEU A 253 10.87 -4.04 -0.97
C LEU A 253 10.02 -4.87 -0.01
N ARG A 254 9.17 -5.76 -0.54
CA ARG A 254 8.33 -6.65 0.27
C ARG A 254 9.17 -7.60 1.13
N ALA A 255 10.19 -8.22 0.55
CA ALA A 255 11.08 -9.15 1.25
C ALA A 255 11.86 -8.45 2.37
N LYS A 256 12.43 -7.26 2.09
CA LYS A 256 13.15 -6.45 3.05
C LYS A 256 12.24 -6.07 4.23
N GLY A 257 11.06 -5.50 3.95
CA GLY A 257 10.12 -5.09 4.99
C GLY A 257 9.64 -6.27 5.85
N PHE A 258 9.43 -7.44 5.24
CA PHE A 258 9.08 -8.65 6.00
C PHE A 258 10.21 -9.09 6.95
N ALA A 259 11.46 -9.11 6.47
CA ALA A 259 12.60 -9.48 7.29
C ALA A 259 12.84 -8.51 8.46
N GLU A 260 12.71 -7.19 8.21
CA GLU A 260 12.83 -6.15 9.24
C GLU A 260 11.73 -6.30 10.30
N TRP A 261 10.49 -6.53 9.90
CA TRP A 261 9.38 -6.76 10.82
C TRP A 261 9.58 -8.04 11.65
N GLN A 262 10.02 -9.14 11.05
CA GLN A 262 10.30 -10.39 11.77
C GLN A 262 11.41 -10.20 12.82
N ALA A 263 12.48 -9.47 12.49
CA ALA A 263 13.55 -9.15 13.42
C ALA A 263 13.03 -8.34 14.61
N TYR A 264 12.18 -7.33 14.36
CA TYR A 264 11.54 -6.54 15.41
C TYR A 264 10.64 -7.39 16.31
N ARG A 265 9.80 -8.27 15.75
CA ARG A 265 8.96 -9.20 16.56
C ARG A 265 9.81 -10.07 17.49
N ALA A 266 10.89 -10.62 16.96
CA ALA A 266 11.79 -11.48 17.75
C ALA A 266 12.44 -10.70 18.90
N GLU A 267 12.81 -9.44 18.70
CA GLU A 267 13.38 -8.60 19.73
C GLU A 267 12.37 -8.29 20.85
N VAL A 268 11.16 -7.86 20.47
CA VAL A 268 10.06 -7.59 21.43
C VAL A 268 9.72 -8.86 22.23
N GLY A 269 9.68 -10.02 21.57
CA GLY A 269 9.44 -11.30 22.24
C GLY A 269 10.50 -11.64 23.30
N ARG A 270 11.78 -11.41 22.98
CA ARG A 270 12.90 -11.60 23.94
C ARG A 270 12.82 -10.66 25.12
N GLN A 271 12.43 -9.40 24.91
CA GLN A 271 12.31 -8.42 25.99
C GLN A 271 11.18 -8.80 26.96
N ARG A 272 10.02 -9.26 26.45
CA ARG A 272 8.89 -9.72 27.30
C ARG A 272 9.20 -10.97 28.12
N GLN A 273 10.16 -11.81 27.72
CA GLN A 273 10.55 -13.00 28.47
C GLN A 273 11.59 -12.70 29.56
N ARG A 274 12.21 -11.52 29.53
CA ARG A 274 13.24 -11.09 30.49
C ARG A 274 12.72 -10.15 31.60
N GLY A 275 11.51 -9.64 31.45
CA GLY A 275 10.83 -8.81 32.46
C GLY A 275 9.73 -9.58 33.18
#